data_bffa4607561bf3f84e89c0f40166aa3f
#
_entry.id   bffa4607561bf3f84e89c0f40166aa3f
#
_cell.length_a   1.000
_cell.length_b   1.000
_cell.length_c   1.000
_cell.angle_alpha   90.00
_cell.angle_beta   90.00
_cell.angle_gamma   90.00
#
_symmetry.space_group_name_H-M   'P 1'
#
loop_
_entity.id
_entity.type
_entity.pdbx_description
1 polymer ?
#
loop_
_entity_poly.entity_id
_entity_poly.type
_entity_poly.pdbx_seq_one_letter_code
_entity_poly.pdbx_strand_id
1 'polypeptide(L)' 'MSKLMETNELMLAIEQMLIKNLNASITGHGQCTTDSCEADFDAVIDGKNYHITIEQMENDND' A
#
# COMPACT_ATOMS: atom_id res chain seq x y z
N MET A 1 1.59 -15.19 10.55
CA MET A 1 1.83 -13.77 10.29
C MET A 1 0.53 -13.01 10.44
N SER A 2 0.57 -11.84 11.03
CA SER A 2 -0.65 -11.05 11.25
C SER A 2 -1.10 -10.38 9.96
N LYS A 3 -2.39 -10.03 9.90
CA LYS A 3 -2.93 -9.31 8.75
C LYS A 3 -2.27 -7.95 8.58
N LEU A 4 -1.95 -7.30 9.69
CA LEU A 4 -1.28 -5.99 9.65
C LEU A 4 0.05 -6.08 8.94
N MET A 5 0.83 -7.08 9.30
CA MET A 5 2.16 -7.28 8.74
C MET A 5 2.06 -7.55 7.24
N GLU A 6 1.13 -8.41 6.86
CA GLU A 6 0.99 -8.77 5.45
C GLU A 6 0.56 -7.59 4.60
N THR A 7 -0.36 -6.78 5.09
CA THR A 7 -0.83 -5.62 4.33
C THR A 7 0.27 -4.59 4.17
N ASN A 8 1.01 -4.33 5.24
CA ASN A 8 2.10 -3.36 5.17
C ASN A 8 3.24 -3.84 4.28
N GLU A 9 3.54 -5.13 4.33
CA GLU A 9 4.56 -5.69 3.45
C GLU A 9 4.15 -5.58 1.99
N LEU A 10 2.88 -5.84 1.70
CA LEU A 10 2.37 -5.71 0.34
C LEU A 10 2.46 -4.27 -0.13
N MET A 11 2.09 -3.33 0.73
CA MET A 11 2.19 -1.92 0.39
C MET A 11 3.62 -1.54 0.01
N LEU A 12 4.58 -1.96 0.82
CA LEU A 12 5.98 -1.65 0.55
C LEU A 12 6.45 -2.27 -0.76
N ALA A 13 6.01 -3.48 -1.04
CA ALA A 13 6.37 -4.16 -2.28
C ALA A 13 5.82 -3.40 -3.49
N ILE A 14 4.58 -2.92 -3.39
CA ILE A 14 3.98 -2.16 -4.48
C ILE A 14 4.71 -0.84 -4.66
N GLU A 15 5.06 -0.16 -3.56
CA GLU A 15 5.83 1.08 -3.65
C GLU A 15 7.15 0.86 -4.41
N GLN A 16 7.87 -0.20 -4.06
CA GLN A 16 9.14 -0.48 -4.71
C GLN A 16 8.96 -0.76 -6.19
N MET A 17 7.90 -1.46 -6.54
CA MET A 17 7.60 -1.76 -7.92
C MET A 17 7.31 -0.48 -8.72
N LEU A 18 6.53 0.42 -8.14
CA LEU A 18 6.21 1.69 -8.79
C LEU A 18 7.45 2.55 -8.96
N ILE A 19 8.30 2.61 -7.95
CA ILE A 19 9.54 3.37 -8.03
C ILE A 19 10.43 2.81 -9.13
N LYS A 20 10.57 1.50 -9.15
CA LYS A 20 11.49 0.85 -10.08
C LYS A 20 11.00 0.91 -11.51
N ASN A 21 9.71 0.68 -11.73
CA ASN A 21 9.18 0.55 -13.08
C ASN A 21 8.61 1.83 -13.65
N LEU A 22 8.10 2.73 -12.79
CA LEU A 22 7.44 3.95 -13.24
C LEU A 22 8.13 5.20 -12.73
N ASN A 23 9.27 5.05 -12.06
CA ASN A 23 10.02 6.17 -11.53
C ASN A 23 9.17 7.03 -10.59
N ALA A 24 8.34 6.39 -9.79
CA ALA A 24 7.44 7.07 -8.89
C ALA A 24 8.19 7.64 -7.69
N SER A 25 7.63 8.71 -7.11
CA SER A 25 8.11 9.29 -5.86
C SER A 25 7.04 9.10 -4.81
N ILE A 26 7.38 8.45 -3.70
CA ILE A 26 6.43 8.22 -2.62
C ILE A 26 6.48 9.42 -1.68
N THR A 27 5.35 10.08 -1.49
CA THR A 27 5.29 11.33 -0.74
C THR A 27 4.63 11.20 0.62
N GLY A 28 3.93 10.10 0.89
CA GLY A 28 3.31 9.90 2.19
C GLY A 28 2.85 8.47 2.36
N HIS A 29 2.70 8.07 3.62
CA HIS A 29 2.27 6.71 3.97
C HIS A 29 1.20 6.77 5.04
N GLY A 30 0.17 5.91 4.89
CA GLY A 30 -0.71 5.55 5.97
C GLY A 30 -0.54 4.07 6.24
N GLN A 31 -0.41 3.70 7.51
CA GLN A 31 -0.15 2.31 7.84
C GLN A 31 -1.40 1.65 8.42
N CYS A 32 -1.48 0.35 8.22
CA CYS A 32 -2.55 -0.45 8.77
C CYS A 32 -2.49 -0.40 10.30
N THR A 33 -3.64 -0.26 10.93
CA THR A 33 -3.75 -0.21 12.39
C THR A 33 -4.36 -1.49 12.91
N THR A 34 -4.48 -1.60 14.24
CA THR A 34 -5.09 -2.77 14.84
C THR A 34 -6.56 -2.92 14.47
N ASP A 35 -7.21 -1.83 14.11
CA ASP A 35 -8.64 -1.86 13.82
C ASP A 35 -8.93 -1.94 12.33
N SER A 36 -7.92 -1.91 11.49
CA SER A 36 -8.10 -1.82 10.06
C SER A 36 -7.04 -2.66 9.35
N CYS A 37 -7.45 -3.30 8.28
CA CYS A 37 -6.52 -4.04 7.42
C CYS A 37 -6.25 -3.25 6.15
N GLU A 38 -6.17 -1.94 6.30
CA GLU A 38 -6.05 -1.01 5.20
C GLU A 38 -4.75 -0.23 5.34
N ALA A 39 -4.03 -0.11 4.24
CA ALA A 39 -2.83 0.71 4.17
C ALA A 39 -2.93 1.58 2.93
N ASP A 40 -2.36 2.77 3.00
CA ASP A 40 -2.42 3.65 1.85
C ASP A 40 -1.12 4.43 1.72
N PHE A 41 -0.91 4.98 0.54
CA PHE A 41 0.24 5.83 0.32
C PHE A 41 -0.04 6.78 -0.83
N ASP A 42 0.73 7.86 -0.87
CA ASP A 42 0.64 8.85 -1.93
C ASP A 42 1.87 8.74 -2.80
N ALA A 43 1.68 8.83 -4.10
CA ALA A 43 2.76 8.74 -5.05
C ALA A 43 2.59 9.75 -6.17
N VAL A 44 3.72 10.25 -6.65
CA VAL A 44 3.76 11.10 -7.83
C VAL A 44 4.33 10.26 -8.96
N ILE A 45 3.55 10.07 -10.01
CA ILE A 45 3.95 9.26 -11.16
C ILE A 45 3.70 10.10 -12.41
N ASP A 46 4.75 10.30 -13.19
CA ASP A 46 4.66 11.07 -14.42
C ASP A 46 4.09 12.47 -14.16
N GLY A 47 4.51 13.08 -13.06
CA GLY A 47 4.08 14.43 -12.70
C GLY A 47 2.68 14.53 -12.14
N LYS A 48 2.00 13.40 -11.93
CA LYS A 48 0.63 13.38 -11.43
C LYS A 48 0.57 12.75 -10.06
N ASN A 49 -0.32 13.24 -9.23
CA ASN A 49 -0.48 12.77 -7.85
C ASN A 49 -1.52 11.68 -7.79
N TYR A 50 -1.18 10.58 -7.12
CA TYR A 50 -2.09 9.46 -6.94
C TYR A 50 -2.15 9.06 -5.48
N HIS A 51 -3.31 8.66 -5.04
CA HIS A 51 -3.50 8.08 -3.71
C HIS A 51 -3.91 6.62 -3.91
N ILE A 52 -3.10 5.71 -3.37
CA ILE A 52 -3.30 4.28 -3.56
C ILE A 52 -3.65 3.65 -2.22
N THR A 53 -4.73 2.89 -2.19
CA THR A 53 -5.19 2.22 -0.99
C THR A 53 -5.16 0.72 -1.21
N ILE A 54 -4.69 -0.01 -0.21
CA ILE A 54 -4.65 -1.47 -0.20
C ILE A 54 -5.46 -1.93 0.98
N GLU A 55 -6.44 -2.77 0.72
CA GLU A 55 -7.32 -3.29 1.76
C GLU A 55 -7.35 -4.79 1.67
N GLN A 56 -7.12 -5.45 2.80
CA GLN A 56 -7.26 -6.89 2.85
C GLN A 56 -8.72 -7.23 3.07
N MET A 57 -9.30 -7.91 2.11
CA MET A 57 -10.69 -8.30 2.19
C MET A 57 -10.83 -9.56 3.01
N GLU A 58 -11.96 -9.67 3.68
CA GLU A 58 -12.25 -10.85 4.47
C GLU A 58 -12.42 -12.06 3.57
N ASN A 59 -11.88 -13.18 4.02
CA ASN A 59 -11.98 -14.42 3.25
C ASN A 59 -13.05 -15.31 3.87
N ASP A 60 -14.20 -15.35 3.24
CA ASP A 60 -15.35 -16.06 3.79
C ASP A 60 -15.27 -17.56 3.65
N ASN A 61 -14.28 -18.06 2.94
CA ASN A 61 -14.18 -19.49 2.67
C ASN A 61 -13.24 -20.24 3.59
N ASP A 62 -12.77 -19.59 4.58
CA ASP A 62 -11.84 -20.24 5.51
C ASP A 62 -12.52 -21.06 6.56
#